data_5bd7df0506821ab25aea2ca242406e1f
#
_entry.id   5bd7df0506821ab25aea2ca242406e1f
#
_cell.length_a   1.000
_cell.length_b   1.000
_cell.length_c   1.000
_cell.angle_alpha   90.00
_cell.angle_beta   90.00
_cell.angle_gamma   90.00
#
_symmetry.space_group_name_H-M   'P 1'
#
loop_
_entity.id
_entity.type
_entity.pdbx_description
1 polymer ?
#
loop_
_entity_poly.entity_id
_entity_poly.type
_entity_poly.pdbx_seq_one_letter_code
_entity_poly.pdbx_strand_id
1 'polypeptide(L)'
;MTEGQDVRALLKSIGGLKRRVAEMDRQVEQMRDMNAGAYAEELGRLAEGLRAEYAHALALIEAVPDAAGREVLELRYLSGLTWMQIARRMGYEERQVRRIHQRALQCAADVRAKGDRGDRKAPV
;
A
#
# COMPACT_ATOMS: atom_id res chain seq x y z
N MET A 1 -13.46 -11.22 11.42
CA MET A 1 -12.37 -10.39 10.89
C MET A 1 -12.83 -8.96 10.74
N THR A 2 -12.03 -8.04 11.19
CA THR A 2 -12.37 -6.63 11.08
C THR A 2 -11.84 -6.07 9.76
N GLU A 3 -12.54 -5.08 9.22
CA GLU A 3 -12.11 -4.38 8.01
C GLU A 3 -10.73 -3.77 8.17
N GLY A 4 -10.40 -3.29 9.38
CA GLY A 4 -9.08 -2.75 9.68
C GLY A 4 -7.97 -3.78 9.52
N GLN A 5 -8.23 -5.04 9.85
CA GLN A 5 -7.26 -6.12 9.66
C GLN A 5 -7.04 -6.43 8.20
N ASP A 6 -8.09 -6.35 7.38
CA ASP A 6 -7.98 -6.56 5.93
C ASP A 6 -7.12 -5.48 5.28
N VAL A 7 -7.33 -4.22 5.67
CA VAL A 7 -6.51 -3.10 5.21
C VAL A 7 -5.06 -3.28 5.67
N ARG A 8 -4.86 -3.70 6.92
CA ARG A 8 -3.53 -3.94 7.46
C ARG A 8 -2.79 -5.00 6.65
N ALA A 9 -3.48 -6.10 6.29
CA ALA A 9 -2.89 -7.16 5.49
C ALA A 9 -2.49 -6.65 4.10
N LEU A 10 -3.35 -5.85 3.48
CA LEU A 10 -3.06 -5.21 2.20
C LEU A 10 -1.82 -4.31 2.31
N LEU A 11 -1.77 -3.45 3.32
CA LEU A 11 -0.64 -2.54 3.51
C LEU A 11 0.66 -3.29 3.80
N LYS A 12 0.60 -4.38 4.56
CA LYS A 12 1.77 -5.22 4.79
C LYS A 12 2.31 -5.81 3.49
N SER A 13 1.42 -6.18 2.58
CA SER A 13 1.82 -6.81 1.31
C SER A 13 2.57 -5.86 0.39
N ILE A 14 2.39 -4.55 0.53
CA ILE A 14 3.04 -3.57 -0.35
C ILE A 14 4.47 -3.21 0.07
N GLY A 15 4.91 -3.65 1.26
CA GLY A 15 6.22 -3.27 1.80
C GLY A 15 7.40 -3.57 0.89
N GLY A 16 7.32 -4.58 0.05
CA GLY A 16 8.36 -4.90 -0.91
C GLY A 16 7.95 -4.72 -2.36
N LEU A 17 6.70 -4.30 -2.63
CA LEU A 17 6.16 -4.27 -3.98
C LEU A 17 6.92 -3.34 -4.91
N LYS A 18 7.28 -2.15 -4.45
CA LYS A 18 8.00 -1.19 -5.28
C LYS A 18 9.32 -1.78 -5.79
N ARG A 19 10.06 -2.44 -4.90
CA ARG A 19 11.32 -3.08 -5.25
C ARG A 19 11.09 -4.26 -6.20
N ARG A 20 10.08 -5.06 -5.94
CA ARG A 20 9.75 -6.22 -6.76
C ARG A 20 9.33 -5.82 -8.18
N VAL A 21 8.54 -4.76 -8.30
CA VAL A 21 8.14 -4.22 -9.60
C VAL A 21 9.36 -3.73 -10.38
N ALA A 22 10.25 -2.99 -9.72
CA ALA A 22 11.48 -2.50 -10.35
C ALA A 22 12.35 -3.66 -10.83
N GLU A 23 12.45 -4.73 -10.05
CA GLU A 23 13.19 -5.93 -10.43
C GLU A 23 12.56 -6.63 -11.63
N MET A 24 11.24 -6.76 -11.62
CA MET A 24 10.52 -7.36 -12.75
C MET A 24 10.70 -6.55 -14.03
N ASP A 25 10.66 -5.22 -13.93
CA ASP A 25 10.87 -4.35 -15.08
C ASP A 25 12.27 -4.54 -15.69
N ARG A 26 13.29 -4.69 -14.84
CA ARG A 26 14.65 -4.98 -15.30
C ARG A 26 14.71 -6.33 -16.00
N GLN A 27 14.05 -7.34 -15.46
CA GLN A 27 13.98 -8.67 -16.07
C GLN A 27 13.28 -8.65 -17.42
N VAL A 28 12.20 -7.86 -17.55
CA VAL A 28 11.49 -7.68 -18.82
C VAL A 28 12.43 -7.13 -19.88
N GLU A 29 13.21 -6.09 -19.54
CA GLU A 29 14.18 -5.51 -20.47
C GLU A 29 15.23 -6.54 -20.92
N GLN A 30 15.77 -7.30 -19.98
CA GLN A 30 16.75 -8.35 -20.30
C GLN A 30 16.17 -9.43 -21.22
N MET A 31 14.93 -9.83 -20.95
CA MET A 31 14.25 -10.85 -21.75
C MET A 31 13.96 -10.38 -23.17
N ARG A 32 13.65 -9.11 -23.34
CA ARG A 32 13.44 -8.52 -24.68
C ARG A 32 14.73 -8.55 -25.47
N ASP A 33 15.85 -8.19 -24.84
CA ASP A 33 17.18 -8.21 -25.46
C ASP A 33 17.59 -9.62 -25.84
N MET A 34 17.14 -10.62 -25.09
CA MET A 34 17.44 -12.04 -25.35
C MET A 34 16.42 -12.72 -26.28
N ASN A 35 15.56 -11.96 -26.90
CA ASN A 35 14.53 -12.47 -27.82
C ASN A 35 13.52 -13.42 -27.16
N ALA A 36 13.25 -13.21 -25.87
CA ALA A 36 12.28 -13.98 -25.11
C ALA A 36 10.96 -13.20 -24.93
N GLY A 37 10.40 -12.69 -26.02
CA GLY A 37 9.27 -11.75 -26.02
C GLY A 37 8.04 -12.24 -25.30
N ALA A 38 7.65 -13.52 -25.49
CA ALA A 38 6.46 -14.07 -24.84
C ALA A 38 6.60 -14.06 -23.32
N TYR A 39 7.78 -14.41 -22.83
CA TYR A 39 8.08 -14.38 -21.38
C TYR A 39 8.07 -12.96 -20.85
N ALA A 40 8.63 -12.03 -21.63
CA ALA A 40 8.67 -10.62 -21.25
C ALA A 40 7.26 -10.05 -21.12
N GLU A 41 6.35 -10.41 -22.02
CA GLU A 41 4.95 -9.98 -21.97
C GLU A 41 4.24 -10.49 -20.72
N GLU A 42 4.44 -11.77 -20.39
CA GLU A 42 3.85 -12.38 -19.22
C GLU A 42 4.32 -11.69 -17.92
N LEU A 43 5.63 -11.50 -17.82
CA LEU A 43 6.22 -10.84 -16.65
C LEU A 43 5.77 -9.39 -16.55
N GLY A 44 5.64 -8.72 -17.70
CA GLY A 44 5.12 -7.36 -17.78
C GLY A 44 3.70 -7.24 -17.25
N ARG A 45 2.83 -8.20 -17.55
CA ARG A 45 1.47 -8.23 -17.05
C ARG A 45 1.44 -8.41 -15.53
N LEU A 46 2.32 -9.26 -15.00
CA LEU A 46 2.44 -9.45 -13.55
C LEU A 46 2.90 -8.16 -12.86
N ALA A 47 3.89 -7.50 -13.43
CA ALA A 47 4.37 -6.22 -12.90
C ALA A 47 3.28 -5.16 -12.89
N GLU A 48 2.46 -5.12 -13.94
CA GLU A 48 1.34 -4.19 -14.04
C GLU A 48 0.31 -4.42 -12.93
N GLY A 49 -0.01 -5.70 -12.66
CA GLY A 49 -0.91 -6.06 -11.57
C GLY A 49 -0.39 -5.61 -10.21
N LEU A 50 0.90 -5.79 -9.97
CA LEU A 50 1.53 -5.36 -8.72
C LEU A 50 1.56 -3.84 -8.59
N ARG A 51 1.76 -3.11 -9.68
CA ARG A 51 1.68 -1.65 -9.70
C ARG A 51 0.29 -1.18 -9.32
N ALA A 52 -0.74 -1.85 -9.84
CA ALA A 52 -2.13 -1.51 -9.52
C ALA A 52 -2.42 -1.72 -8.04
N GLU A 53 -1.93 -2.81 -7.45
CA GLU A 53 -2.06 -3.05 -6.02
C GLU A 53 -1.38 -1.97 -5.19
N TYR A 54 -0.17 -1.60 -5.58
CA TYR A 54 0.59 -0.56 -4.90
C TYR A 54 -0.15 0.79 -4.96
N ALA A 55 -0.63 1.15 -6.14
CA ALA A 55 -1.38 2.40 -6.33
C ALA A 55 -2.67 2.42 -5.49
N HIS A 56 -3.36 1.29 -5.42
CA HIS A 56 -4.57 1.16 -4.63
C HIS A 56 -4.28 1.37 -3.13
N ALA A 57 -3.24 0.72 -2.63
CA ALA A 57 -2.83 0.85 -1.23
C ALA A 57 -2.40 2.29 -0.91
N LEU A 58 -1.67 2.91 -1.82
CA LEU A 58 -1.24 4.29 -1.67
C LEU A 58 -2.43 5.24 -1.59
N ALA A 59 -3.43 5.02 -2.45
CA ALA A 59 -4.66 5.82 -2.46
C ALA A 59 -5.42 5.69 -1.14
N LEU A 60 -5.44 4.50 -0.55
CA LEU A 60 -6.07 4.29 0.76
C LEU A 60 -5.37 5.08 1.86
N ILE A 61 -4.05 5.09 1.85
CA ILE A 61 -3.28 5.87 2.82
C ILE A 61 -3.55 7.37 2.64
N GLU A 62 -3.51 7.84 1.41
CA GLU A 62 -3.74 9.26 1.10
C GLU A 62 -5.14 9.73 1.46
N ALA A 63 -6.11 8.82 1.45
CA ALA A 63 -7.49 9.14 1.77
C ALA A 63 -7.75 9.26 3.27
N VAL A 64 -6.82 8.87 4.12
CA VAL A 64 -6.96 9.05 5.58
C VAL A 64 -6.85 10.55 5.88
N PRO A 65 -7.90 11.16 6.46
CA PRO A 65 -7.93 12.62 6.63
C PRO A 65 -6.98 13.14 7.71
N ASP A 66 -6.67 12.33 8.71
CA ASP A 66 -5.76 12.73 9.77
C ASP A 66 -4.30 12.65 9.31
N ALA A 67 -3.62 13.79 9.34
CA ALA A 67 -2.23 13.89 8.88
C ALA A 67 -1.29 12.96 9.65
N ALA A 68 -1.46 12.88 10.97
CA ALA A 68 -0.63 11.99 11.80
C ALA A 68 -0.88 10.52 11.43
N GLY A 69 -2.14 10.17 11.17
CA GLY A 69 -2.51 8.82 10.74
C GLY A 69 -1.86 8.45 9.41
N ARG A 70 -1.92 9.34 8.43
CA ARG A 70 -1.27 9.12 7.14
C ARG A 70 0.24 8.91 7.31
N GLU A 71 0.87 9.77 8.11
CA GLU A 71 2.31 9.69 8.33
C GLU A 71 2.72 8.36 8.97
N VAL A 72 1.97 7.89 9.97
CA VAL A 72 2.24 6.60 10.60
C VAL A 72 2.14 5.48 9.56
N LEU A 73 1.10 5.47 8.73
CA LEU A 73 0.92 4.45 7.71
C LEU A 73 2.05 4.49 6.67
N GLU A 74 2.44 5.67 6.23
CA GLU A 74 3.54 5.84 5.28
C GLU A 74 4.86 5.34 5.86
N LEU A 75 5.19 5.76 7.08
CA LEU A 75 6.44 5.38 7.71
C LEU A 75 6.51 3.88 7.99
N ARG A 76 5.39 3.29 8.41
CA ARG A 76 5.36 1.87 8.73
C ARG A 76 5.37 0.98 7.48
N TYR A 77 4.55 1.29 6.50
CA TYR A 77 4.31 0.38 5.37
C TYR A 77 5.08 0.73 4.11
N LEU A 78 5.36 1.99 3.87
CA LEU A 78 6.14 2.38 2.69
C LEU A 78 7.62 2.48 3.02
N SER A 79 7.97 3.03 4.18
CA SER A 79 9.36 3.19 4.59
C SER A 79 9.90 2.03 5.42
N GLY A 80 9.03 1.17 5.94
CA GLY A 80 9.45 -0.02 6.68
C GLY A 80 10.03 0.24 8.06
N LEU A 81 9.67 1.36 8.69
CA LEU A 81 10.20 1.71 10.01
C LEU A 81 9.58 0.88 11.13
N THR A 82 10.35 0.65 12.17
CA THR A 82 9.86 0.04 13.41
C THR A 82 9.02 1.06 14.17
N TRP A 83 8.20 0.57 15.11
CA TRP A 83 7.39 1.44 15.96
C TRP A 83 8.24 2.45 16.72
N MET A 84 9.39 2.02 17.21
CA MET A 84 10.32 2.89 17.93
C MET A 84 10.88 3.99 17.02
N GLN A 85 11.25 3.64 15.79
CA GLN A 85 11.75 4.61 14.82
C GLN A 85 10.69 5.64 14.46
N ILE A 86 9.45 5.20 14.26
CA ILE A 86 8.33 6.10 13.98
C ILE A 86 8.11 7.06 15.15
N ALA A 87 8.11 6.51 16.37
CA ALA A 87 7.91 7.30 17.58
C ALA A 87 8.95 8.41 17.69
N ARG A 88 10.21 8.07 17.46
CA ARG A 88 11.31 9.04 17.49
C ARG A 88 11.14 10.12 16.43
N ARG A 89 10.79 9.69 15.23
CA ARG A 89 10.66 10.62 14.09
C ARG A 89 9.51 11.60 14.29
N MET A 90 8.40 11.14 14.86
CA MET A 90 7.22 11.96 15.06
C MET A 90 7.21 12.72 16.38
N GLY A 91 8.13 12.40 17.28
CA GLY A 91 8.17 13.01 18.61
C GLY A 91 7.06 12.50 19.53
N TYR A 92 6.60 11.27 19.32
CA TYR A 92 5.56 10.65 20.14
C TYR A 92 6.14 9.46 20.91
N GLU A 93 5.36 8.98 21.89
CA GLU A 93 5.65 7.72 22.53
C GLU A 93 5.17 6.58 21.64
N GLU A 94 5.83 5.43 21.72
CA GLU A 94 5.48 4.25 20.92
C GLU A 94 4.02 3.85 21.09
N ARG A 95 3.52 3.91 22.31
CA ARG A 95 2.11 3.61 22.63
C ARG A 95 1.15 4.50 21.88
N GLN A 96 1.47 5.78 21.79
CA GLN A 96 0.67 6.76 21.06
C GLN A 96 0.70 6.49 19.57
N VAL A 97 1.86 6.14 19.02
CA VAL A 97 2.01 5.78 17.62
C VAL A 97 1.12 4.58 17.29
N ARG A 98 1.09 3.57 18.13
CA ARG A 98 0.26 2.38 17.92
C ARG A 98 -1.23 2.70 17.95
N ARG A 99 -1.66 3.63 18.77
CA ARG A 99 -3.05 4.11 18.79
C ARG A 99 -3.40 4.83 17.50
N ILE A 100 -2.53 5.71 17.06
CA ILE A 100 -2.70 6.43 15.80
C ILE A 100 -2.81 5.44 14.65
N HIS A 101 -1.96 4.42 14.66
CA HIS A 101 -1.96 3.36 13.67
C HIS A 101 -3.32 2.64 13.60
N GLN A 102 -3.85 2.24 14.75
CA GLN A 102 -5.14 1.54 14.81
C GLN A 102 -6.26 2.39 14.26
N ARG A 103 -6.31 3.66 14.65
CA ARG A 103 -7.33 4.60 14.14
C ARG A 103 -7.18 4.81 12.64
N ALA A 104 -5.96 4.94 12.16
CA ALA A 104 -5.69 5.15 10.75
C ALA A 104 -6.12 3.95 9.92
N LEU A 105 -5.87 2.73 10.39
CA LEU A 105 -6.32 1.52 9.74
C LEU A 105 -7.84 1.46 9.64
N GLN A 106 -8.52 1.80 10.74
CA GLN A 106 -9.99 1.81 10.75
C GLN A 106 -10.53 2.87 9.80
N CYS A 107 -9.91 4.04 9.79
CA CYS A 107 -10.27 5.12 8.89
C CYS A 107 -10.10 4.72 7.42
N ALA A 108 -9.00 4.07 7.09
CA ALA A 108 -8.75 3.57 5.74
C ALA A 108 -9.79 2.51 5.35
N ALA A 109 -10.16 1.65 6.28
CA ALA A 109 -11.20 0.65 6.05
C ALA A 109 -12.55 1.30 5.77
N ASP A 110 -12.88 2.35 6.51
CA ASP A 110 -14.14 3.09 6.32
C ASP A 110 -14.16 3.78 4.95
N VAL A 111 -13.06 4.38 4.55
CA VAL A 111 -12.94 5.01 3.23
C VAL A 111 -13.12 3.97 2.13
N ARG A 112 -12.48 2.82 2.27
CA ARG A 112 -12.60 1.71 1.32
C ARG A 112 -14.05 1.24 1.20
N ALA A 113 -14.73 1.07 2.33
CA ALA A 113 -16.13 0.64 2.35
C ALA A 113 -17.05 1.66 1.68
N LYS A 114 -16.82 2.95 1.91
CA LYS A 114 -17.58 4.02 1.26
C LYS A 114 -17.33 4.09 -0.23
N GLY A 115 -16.10 3.89 -0.65
CA GLY A 115 -15.73 3.84 -2.06
C GLY A 115 -16.45 2.71 -2.77
N ASP A 116 -16.45 1.52 -2.19
CA ASP A 116 -17.14 0.36 -2.73
C ASP A 116 -18.63 0.60 -2.83
N ARG A 117 -19.23 1.23 -1.82
CA ARG A 117 -20.65 1.58 -1.84
C ARG A 117 -20.95 2.65 -2.86
N GLY A 118 -20.06 3.63 -2.99
CA GLY A 118 -20.19 4.69 -3.97
C GLY A 118 -20.20 4.17 -5.39
N ASP A 119 -19.35 3.20 -5.68
CA ASP A 119 -19.28 2.55 -6.98
C ASP A 119 -20.53 1.76 -7.30
N ARG A 120 -21.22 1.23 -6.28
CA ARG A 120 -22.47 0.48 -6.44
C ARG A 120 -23.68 1.37 -6.60
N LYS A 121 -23.61 2.60 -6.13
CA LYS A 121 -24.68 3.56 -6.32
C LYS A 121 -24.58 4.11 -7.72
N ALA A 122 -25.30 3.50 -8.62
CA ALA A 122 -25.40 4.03 -9.96
C ALA A 122 -25.82 5.49 -9.85
N PRO A 123 -25.23 6.37 -10.64
CA PRO A 123 -25.69 7.74 -10.69
C PRO A 123 -27.12 7.74 -11.19
N VAL A 124 -27.94 8.39 -10.45
CA VAL A 124 -29.35 8.50 -10.80
C VAL A 124 -29.50 9.50 -11.93
#